data_ba915d41eb615cccc0b6485e1587b9c4
#
_entry.id   ba915d41eb615cccc0b6485e1587b9c4
#
_cell.length_a   1.000
_cell.length_b   1.000
_cell.length_c   1.000
_cell.angle_alpha   90.00
_cell.angle_beta   90.00
_cell.angle_gamma   90.00
#
_symmetry.space_group_name_H-M   'P 1'
#
loop_
_entity.id
_entity.type
_entity.pdbx_description
1 polymer ?
#
loop_
_entity_poly.entity_id
_entity_poly.type
_entity_poly.pdbx_seq_one_letter_code
_entity_poly.pdbx_strand_id
1 'polypeptide(L)'
;AKKYLIGANPFAVEAIWSEMRQAGVLCSHRTALDYALWDLVGRETNKPVYELLGGPVRDRIRIYRYGNPKPSEVENEDAWRAIGRELAKEPGAAVKTDPWLRFERYIDKKIWEDTVYEGGGKMPTEENIAFNEMVFRCLREGGGDKIDLIHGGHGQCSAEGAIATCKPIEQYDLLWIEEPVAPTVSMDEMAKVAAGTTIPVATGENLQGLEDFSRLIDKRAASVLNLPPPNVGGLTEARKIATLAESRGMQIAPHFFSYGPLNWVAMANLCMAVPNVLILEANALRESTSGPKSLNNNQFFKEPIQFDGFYFEPSGKPGLGYEYDEKFVVSREKLA
;
A
#
# COMPACT_ATOMS: atom_id res chain seq x y z
N ALA A 1 19.77 10.03 -15.48
CA ALA A 1 20.50 9.13 -14.56
C ALA A 1 22.02 9.32 -14.68
N LYS A 2 22.63 9.16 -15.88
CA LYS A 2 24.09 9.14 -16.06
C LYS A 2 24.83 10.28 -15.34
N LYS A 3 24.42 11.54 -15.53
CA LYS A 3 25.10 12.72 -14.96
C LYS A 3 25.11 12.77 -13.42
N TYR A 4 24.25 12.01 -12.74
CA TYR A 4 24.20 11.98 -11.27
C TYR A 4 24.92 10.77 -10.68
N LEU A 5 25.13 9.71 -11.46
CA LEU A 5 25.65 8.44 -10.97
C LEU A 5 27.09 8.17 -11.41
N ILE A 6 27.45 8.53 -12.65
CA ILE A 6 28.80 8.24 -13.18
C ILE A 6 29.84 9.08 -12.46
N GLY A 7 30.77 8.40 -11.78
CA GLY A 7 31.83 9.04 -10.98
C GLY A 7 31.37 9.52 -9.58
N ALA A 8 30.09 9.39 -9.24
CA ALA A 8 29.62 9.69 -7.88
C ALA A 8 30.01 8.60 -6.88
N ASN A 9 30.17 8.97 -5.61
CA ASN A 9 30.33 8.01 -4.54
C ASN A 9 28.97 7.38 -4.20
N PRO A 10 28.72 6.07 -4.44
CA PRO A 10 27.43 5.44 -4.20
C PRO A 10 27.01 5.44 -2.73
N PHE A 11 27.95 5.57 -1.78
CA PHE A 11 27.65 5.69 -0.35
C PHE A 11 27.03 7.04 0.04
N ALA A 12 27.17 8.06 -0.83
CA ALA A 12 26.57 9.38 -0.62
C ALA A 12 25.12 9.42 -1.13
N VAL A 13 24.30 8.42 -0.76
CA VAL A 13 22.92 8.26 -1.28
C VAL A 13 22.10 9.52 -1.07
N GLU A 14 22.14 10.12 0.12
CA GLU A 14 21.41 11.36 0.44
C GLU A 14 21.83 12.55 -0.46
N ALA A 15 23.12 12.69 -0.74
CA ALA A 15 23.60 13.76 -1.61
C ALA A 15 23.12 13.58 -3.05
N ILE A 16 23.24 12.36 -3.60
CA ILE A 16 22.76 12.02 -4.94
C ILE A 16 21.25 12.23 -5.03
N TRP A 17 20.49 11.75 -4.07
CA TRP A 17 19.04 11.94 -3.99
C TRP A 17 18.68 13.43 -3.97
N SER A 18 19.35 14.23 -3.14
CA SER A 18 19.10 15.66 -2.97
C SER A 18 19.40 16.43 -4.28
N GLU A 19 20.50 16.10 -4.96
CA GLU A 19 20.85 16.69 -6.25
C GLU A 19 19.79 16.38 -7.32
N MET A 20 19.36 15.11 -7.41
CA MET A 20 18.30 14.72 -8.34
C MET A 20 16.99 15.45 -8.07
N ARG A 21 16.63 15.60 -6.79
CA ARG A 21 15.42 16.34 -6.39
C ARG A 21 15.50 17.81 -6.77
N GLN A 22 16.60 18.49 -6.45
CA GLN A 22 16.82 19.90 -6.81
C GLN A 22 16.81 20.13 -8.32
N ALA A 23 17.28 19.15 -9.09
CA ALA A 23 17.26 19.19 -10.54
C ALA A 23 15.90 18.85 -11.18
N GLY A 24 14.85 18.63 -10.37
CA GLY A 24 13.50 18.33 -10.85
C GLY A 24 13.35 16.94 -11.47
N VAL A 25 14.20 15.97 -11.11
CA VAL A 25 14.03 14.58 -11.57
C VAL A 25 12.72 14.02 -10.99
N LEU A 26 11.89 13.44 -11.84
CA LEU A 26 10.59 12.89 -11.46
C LEU A 26 10.71 11.90 -10.28
N CYS A 27 9.73 11.92 -9.40
CA CYS A 27 9.71 11.11 -8.18
C CYS A 27 9.93 9.62 -8.47
N SER A 28 9.23 9.07 -9.47
CA SER A 28 9.37 7.66 -9.87
C SER A 28 10.77 7.30 -10.37
N HIS A 29 11.44 8.20 -11.08
CA HIS A 29 12.83 7.99 -11.53
C HIS A 29 13.80 8.04 -10.34
N ARG A 30 13.60 8.98 -9.39
CA ARG A 30 14.39 9.00 -8.15
C ARG A 30 14.24 7.72 -7.38
N THR A 31 13.00 7.21 -7.25
CA THR A 31 12.69 5.95 -6.58
C THR A 31 13.54 4.78 -7.13
N ALA A 32 13.53 4.59 -8.45
CA ALA A 32 14.27 3.50 -9.07
C ALA A 32 15.78 3.58 -8.82
N LEU A 33 16.35 4.79 -8.91
CA LEU A 33 17.77 5.02 -8.68
C LEU A 33 18.15 4.88 -7.21
N ASP A 34 17.31 5.35 -6.31
CA ASP A 34 17.51 5.25 -4.85
C ASP A 34 17.52 3.78 -4.40
N TYR A 35 16.60 2.96 -4.90
CA TYR A 35 16.60 1.52 -4.60
C TYR A 35 17.88 0.84 -5.10
N ALA A 36 18.34 1.18 -6.30
CA ALA A 36 19.58 0.64 -6.85
C ALA A 36 20.81 1.05 -6.02
N LEU A 37 20.86 2.31 -5.54
CA LEU A 37 21.92 2.79 -4.68
C LEU A 37 21.93 2.08 -3.33
N TRP A 38 20.79 1.95 -2.67
CA TRP A 38 20.70 1.22 -1.40
C TRP A 38 21.04 -0.25 -1.55
N ASP A 39 20.60 -0.93 -2.63
CA ASP A 39 20.97 -2.31 -2.90
C ASP A 39 22.50 -2.45 -3.09
N LEU A 40 23.11 -1.56 -3.86
CA LEU A 40 24.56 -1.52 -4.07
C LEU A 40 25.31 -1.32 -2.75
N VAL A 41 24.94 -0.33 -1.95
CA VAL A 41 25.56 -0.06 -0.64
C VAL A 41 25.41 -1.24 0.29
N GLY A 42 24.23 -1.86 0.32
CA GLY A 42 23.99 -3.06 1.13
C GLY A 42 24.86 -4.23 0.72
N ARG A 43 25.03 -4.49 -0.57
CA ARG A 43 25.89 -5.55 -1.10
C ARG A 43 27.36 -5.27 -0.80
N GLU A 44 27.85 -4.06 -1.03
CA GLU A 44 29.25 -3.68 -0.77
C GLU A 44 29.61 -3.74 0.73
N THR A 45 28.65 -3.44 1.61
CA THR A 45 28.84 -3.52 3.06
C THR A 45 28.54 -4.90 3.65
N ASN A 46 28.04 -5.82 2.82
CA ASN A 46 27.55 -7.14 3.23
C ASN A 46 26.46 -7.05 4.31
N LYS A 47 25.53 -6.09 4.17
CA LYS A 47 24.42 -5.84 5.10
C LYS A 47 23.07 -5.73 4.39
N PRO A 48 21.97 -6.22 5.01
CA PRO A 48 20.64 -5.91 4.56
C PRO A 48 20.38 -4.39 4.62
N VAL A 49 19.60 -3.88 3.68
CA VAL A 49 19.28 -2.44 3.62
C VAL A 49 18.56 -1.96 4.89
N TYR A 50 17.68 -2.76 5.47
CA TYR A 50 17.00 -2.37 6.71
C TYR A 50 17.97 -2.11 7.88
N GLU A 51 19.11 -2.81 7.97
CA GLU A 51 20.14 -2.52 8.97
C GLU A 51 20.82 -1.17 8.72
N LEU A 52 21.08 -0.83 7.47
CA LEU A 52 21.68 0.45 7.09
C LEU A 52 20.71 1.62 7.31
N LEU A 53 19.42 1.35 7.26
CA LEU A 53 18.37 2.31 7.60
C LEU A 53 18.13 2.45 9.12
N GLY A 54 18.80 1.66 9.95
CA GLY A 54 18.73 1.74 11.41
C GLY A 54 17.90 0.65 12.10
N GLY A 55 17.41 -0.35 11.36
CA GLY A 55 16.69 -1.51 11.88
C GLY A 55 17.62 -2.69 12.26
N PRO A 56 17.06 -3.91 12.49
CA PRO A 56 15.61 -4.13 12.53
C PRO A 56 14.97 -3.66 13.83
N VAL A 57 13.75 -3.12 13.75
CA VAL A 57 12.92 -2.77 14.92
C VAL A 57 11.84 -3.82 15.20
N ARG A 58 11.74 -4.85 14.35
CA ARG A 58 10.88 -6.02 14.48
C ARG A 58 11.48 -7.23 13.78
N ASP A 59 11.02 -8.43 14.13
CA ASP A 59 11.52 -9.68 13.53
C ASP A 59 10.77 -10.03 12.23
N ARG A 60 9.51 -9.63 12.12
CA ARG A 60 8.64 -9.90 10.97
C ARG A 60 7.68 -8.75 10.71
N ILE A 61 7.16 -8.67 9.49
CA ILE A 61 6.18 -7.67 9.06
C ILE A 61 4.83 -8.36 8.92
N ARG A 62 3.80 -7.78 9.55
CA ARG A 62 2.42 -8.19 9.30
C ARG A 62 1.97 -7.65 7.94
N ILE A 63 1.19 -8.44 7.20
CA ILE A 63 0.69 -8.08 5.87
C ILE A 63 -0.83 -8.15 5.82
N TYR A 64 -1.44 -7.42 4.88
CA TYR A 64 -2.85 -7.58 4.54
C TYR A 64 -3.03 -7.96 3.08
N ARG A 65 -4.20 -8.55 2.77
CA ARG A 65 -4.56 -9.04 1.45
C ARG A 65 -6.00 -8.69 1.12
N TYR A 66 -6.35 -8.68 -0.16
CA TYR A 66 -7.75 -8.64 -0.57
C TYR A 66 -8.47 -9.95 -0.24
N GLY A 67 -9.73 -9.82 0.18
CA GLY A 67 -10.62 -10.94 0.42
C GLY A 67 -12.00 -10.62 -0.13
N ASN A 68 -12.30 -11.15 -1.31
CA ASN A 68 -13.57 -10.93 -1.99
C ASN A 68 -14.16 -12.26 -2.43
N PRO A 69 -15.48 -12.45 -2.43
CA PRO A 69 -16.12 -13.59 -3.05
C PRO A 69 -15.97 -13.53 -4.58
N LYS A 70 -16.40 -14.58 -5.28
CA LYS A 70 -16.49 -14.53 -6.74
C LYS A 70 -17.49 -13.45 -7.15
N PRO A 71 -17.33 -12.83 -8.35
CA PRO A 71 -18.24 -11.78 -8.81
C PRO A 71 -19.73 -12.15 -8.76
N SER A 72 -20.08 -13.41 -9.07
CA SER A 72 -21.44 -13.92 -8.98
C SER A 72 -21.99 -14.13 -7.57
N GLU A 73 -21.14 -13.98 -6.55
CA GLU A 73 -21.48 -14.26 -5.15
C GLU A 73 -21.41 -12.99 -4.26
N VAL A 74 -21.16 -11.81 -4.83
CA VAL A 74 -20.96 -10.58 -4.06
C VAL A 74 -22.19 -10.15 -3.25
N GLU A 75 -23.38 -10.49 -3.70
CA GLU A 75 -24.65 -10.24 -2.99
C GLU A 75 -24.99 -11.37 -1.99
N ASN A 76 -24.18 -12.42 -1.92
CA ASN A 76 -24.41 -13.55 -1.05
C ASN A 76 -23.73 -13.35 0.32
N GLU A 77 -24.53 -13.10 1.34
CA GLU A 77 -24.05 -12.93 2.72
C GLU A 77 -23.21 -14.10 3.22
N ASP A 78 -23.62 -15.36 2.89
CA ASP A 78 -22.90 -16.55 3.36
C ASP A 78 -21.52 -16.68 2.72
N ALA A 79 -21.32 -16.16 1.51
CA ALA A 79 -20.01 -16.10 0.88
C ALA A 79 -19.05 -15.18 1.65
N TRP A 80 -19.51 -14.02 2.11
CA TRP A 80 -18.73 -13.11 2.94
C TRP A 80 -18.43 -13.71 4.33
N ARG A 81 -19.44 -14.35 4.98
CA ARG A 81 -19.21 -15.06 6.25
C ARG A 81 -18.19 -16.18 6.08
N ALA A 82 -18.21 -16.90 4.96
CA ALA A 82 -17.25 -17.96 4.69
C ALA A 82 -15.81 -17.42 4.59
N ILE A 83 -15.61 -16.28 3.91
CA ILE A 83 -14.30 -15.60 3.85
C ILE A 83 -13.83 -15.27 5.29
N GLY A 84 -14.67 -14.65 6.10
CA GLY A 84 -14.33 -14.34 7.49
C GLY A 84 -13.89 -15.58 8.27
N ARG A 85 -14.65 -16.69 8.17
CA ARG A 85 -14.31 -17.96 8.84
C ARG A 85 -12.97 -18.55 8.38
N GLU A 86 -12.67 -18.48 7.09
CA GLU A 86 -11.38 -18.99 6.59
C GLU A 86 -10.22 -18.13 7.06
N LEU A 87 -10.35 -16.82 7.00
CA LEU A 87 -9.32 -15.88 7.47
C LEU A 87 -9.05 -16.04 8.96
N ALA A 88 -10.07 -16.27 9.78
CA ALA A 88 -9.94 -16.45 11.22
C ALA A 88 -9.10 -17.68 11.65
N LYS A 89 -8.78 -18.56 10.71
CA LYS A 89 -7.87 -19.70 10.94
C LYS A 89 -6.39 -19.30 10.84
N GLU A 90 -6.10 -18.18 10.20
CA GLU A 90 -4.73 -17.70 9.98
C GLU A 90 -4.37 -16.62 11.00
N PRO A 91 -3.31 -16.78 11.81
CA PRO A 91 -2.89 -15.76 12.77
C PRO A 91 -2.54 -14.44 12.06
N GLY A 92 -2.99 -13.34 12.63
CA GLY A 92 -2.68 -12.00 12.13
C GLY A 92 -3.46 -11.60 10.88
N ALA A 93 -4.50 -12.33 10.50
CA ALA A 93 -5.27 -12.05 9.31
C ALA A 93 -5.79 -10.61 9.27
N ALA A 94 -5.58 -9.96 8.12
CA ALA A 94 -6.11 -8.64 7.81
C ALA A 94 -6.59 -8.64 6.34
N VAL A 95 -7.83 -8.22 6.14
CA VAL A 95 -8.48 -8.28 4.83
C VAL A 95 -8.95 -6.92 4.38
N LYS A 96 -8.56 -6.54 3.14
CA LYS A 96 -9.10 -5.38 2.43
C LYS A 96 -10.17 -5.86 1.45
N THR A 97 -11.27 -5.13 1.38
CA THR A 97 -12.33 -5.31 0.39
C THR A 97 -12.81 -3.96 -0.10
N ASP A 98 -13.31 -3.91 -1.33
CA ASP A 98 -13.73 -2.68 -2.01
C ASP A 98 -15.24 -2.73 -2.30
N PRO A 99 -16.11 -2.60 -1.28
CA PRO A 99 -17.55 -2.81 -1.48
C PRO A 99 -18.23 -1.71 -2.30
N TRP A 100 -17.61 -0.53 -2.44
CA TRP A 100 -18.12 0.52 -3.33
C TRP A 100 -17.98 0.18 -4.81
N LEU A 101 -17.01 -0.69 -5.12
CA LEU A 101 -16.81 -1.21 -6.44
C LEU A 101 -17.54 -2.57 -6.49
N ARG A 102 -18.85 -2.59 -6.72
CA ARG A 102 -19.56 -3.85 -6.95
C ARG A 102 -18.81 -4.63 -8.02
N PHE A 103 -18.40 -5.84 -7.72
CA PHE A 103 -17.43 -6.63 -8.52
C PHE A 103 -17.80 -6.81 -9.99
N GLU A 104 -19.09 -6.87 -10.33
CA GLU A 104 -19.54 -6.92 -11.72
C GLU A 104 -19.18 -5.64 -12.51
N ARG A 105 -19.01 -4.52 -11.82
CA ARG A 105 -18.59 -3.25 -12.42
C ARG A 105 -17.07 -3.17 -12.64
N TYR A 106 -16.26 -3.96 -11.97
CA TYR A 106 -14.82 -4.08 -12.20
C TYR A 106 -14.48 -4.73 -13.55
N ILE A 107 -15.38 -5.56 -14.08
CA ILE A 107 -15.16 -6.31 -15.34
C ILE A 107 -15.57 -5.48 -16.55
N ASP A 108 -16.44 -4.49 -16.38
CA ASP A 108 -16.84 -3.58 -17.46
C ASP A 108 -15.98 -2.32 -17.41
N LYS A 109 -14.95 -2.27 -18.28
CA LYS A 109 -14.05 -1.13 -18.46
C LYS A 109 -14.79 0.21 -18.56
N LYS A 110 -15.95 0.22 -19.18
CA LYS A 110 -16.74 1.43 -19.40
C LYS A 110 -17.32 2.00 -18.10
N ILE A 111 -17.66 1.13 -17.15
CA ILE A 111 -18.16 1.55 -15.83
C ILE A 111 -17.00 2.00 -14.93
N TRP A 112 -15.83 1.43 -15.06
CA TRP A 112 -14.61 1.90 -14.40
C TRP A 112 -14.26 3.34 -14.86
N GLU A 113 -14.26 3.59 -16.17
CA GLU A 113 -14.02 4.92 -16.74
C GLU A 113 -15.10 5.92 -16.30
N ASP A 114 -16.37 5.52 -16.24
CA ASP A 114 -17.50 6.38 -15.85
C ASP A 114 -17.61 6.64 -14.34
N THR A 115 -17.08 5.76 -13.47
CA THR A 115 -17.25 5.88 -12.01
C THR A 115 -16.02 6.39 -11.25
N VAL A 116 -14.81 6.08 -11.71
CA VAL A 116 -13.56 6.45 -11.01
C VAL A 116 -13.06 7.83 -11.42
N TYR A 117 -13.37 8.31 -12.63
CA TYR A 117 -12.80 9.54 -13.18
C TYR A 117 -13.77 10.68 -13.43
N GLU A 118 -15.06 10.48 -13.35
CA GLU A 118 -16.02 11.60 -13.36
C GLU A 118 -16.03 12.34 -12.01
N GLY A 119 -14.90 12.94 -11.69
CA GLY A 119 -14.71 13.93 -10.62
C GLY A 119 -15.40 13.58 -9.31
N GLY A 120 -14.72 12.90 -8.40
CA GLY A 120 -15.12 12.55 -7.05
C GLY A 120 -16.22 13.42 -6.43
N GLY A 121 -16.97 12.87 -5.50
CA GLY A 121 -17.90 13.69 -4.76
C GLY A 121 -19.37 13.29 -4.93
N LYS A 122 -19.62 12.03 -5.27
CA LYS A 122 -20.99 11.50 -5.28
C LYS A 122 -21.42 11.09 -3.88
N MET A 123 -22.68 11.39 -3.55
CA MET A 123 -23.36 10.73 -2.43
C MET A 123 -23.66 9.29 -2.84
N PRO A 124 -23.27 8.27 -2.05
CA PRO A 124 -23.70 6.91 -2.28
C PRO A 124 -25.21 6.79 -2.09
N THR A 125 -25.85 5.87 -2.82
CA THR A 125 -27.26 5.56 -2.61
C THR A 125 -27.46 4.83 -1.28
N GLU A 126 -28.69 4.82 -0.74
CA GLU A 126 -29.04 4.03 0.45
C GLU A 126 -28.71 2.55 0.23
N GLU A 127 -28.94 2.03 -0.98
CA GLU A 127 -28.60 0.66 -1.34
C GLU A 127 -27.07 0.39 -1.27
N ASN A 128 -26.24 1.34 -1.72
CA ASN A 128 -24.80 1.23 -1.63
C ASN A 128 -24.32 1.25 -0.17
N ILE A 129 -24.92 2.10 0.67
CA ILE A 129 -24.61 2.16 2.10
C ILE A 129 -25.02 0.84 2.79
N ALA A 130 -26.21 0.33 2.50
CA ALA A 130 -26.69 -0.96 3.05
C ALA A 130 -25.81 -2.14 2.59
N PHE A 131 -25.36 -2.13 1.34
CA PHE A 131 -24.43 -3.15 0.83
C PHE A 131 -23.08 -3.11 1.56
N ASN A 132 -22.51 -1.93 1.79
CA ASN A 132 -21.29 -1.77 2.59
C ASN A 132 -21.45 -2.33 3.99
N GLU A 133 -22.57 -2.01 4.66
CA GLU A 133 -22.88 -2.53 5.98
C GLU A 133 -22.97 -4.06 5.98
N MET A 134 -23.69 -4.64 5.02
CA MET A 134 -23.84 -6.09 4.87
C MET A 134 -22.48 -6.79 4.75
N VAL A 135 -21.57 -6.25 3.93
CA VAL A 135 -20.23 -6.83 3.73
C VAL A 135 -19.45 -6.90 5.04
N PHE A 136 -19.33 -5.77 5.75
CA PHE A 136 -18.52 -5.72 6.98
C PHE A 136 -19.18 -6.47 8.14
N ARG A 137 -20.51 -6.44 8.22
CA ARG A 137 -21.27 -7.29 9.16
C ARG A 137 -20.96 -8.77 8.94
N CYS A 138 -21.09 -9.25 7.71
CA CYS A 138 -20.88 -10.66 7.38
C CYS A 138 -19.44 -11.11 7.60
N LEU A 139 -18.45 -10.28 7.24
CA LEU A 139 -17.04 -10.58 7.51
C LEU A 139 -16.78 -10.66 9.02
N ARG A 140 -17.33 -9.73 9.81
CA ARG A 140 -17.18 -9.72 11.26
C ARG A 140 -17.92 -10.87 11.92
N GLU A 141 -19.13 -11.23 11.49
CA GLU A 141 -19.86 -12.42 11.93
C GLU A 141 -19.09 -13.72 11.66
N GLY A 142 -18.43 -13.81 10.50
CA GLY A 142 -17.63 -14.98 10.14
C GLY A 142 -16.29 -15.07 10.86
N GLY A 143 -15.57 -13.95 10.96
CA GLY A 143 -14.19 -13.90 11.46
C GLY A 143 -14.05 -13.56 12.94
N GLY A 144 -15.08 -12.96 13.55
CA GLY A 144 -14.99 -12.44 14.91
C GLY A 144 -13.87 -11.41 15.05
N ASP A 145 -13.29 -11.29 16.25
CA ASP A 145 -12.17 -10.37 16.55
C ASP A 145 -10.80 -10.90 16.11
N LYS A 146 -10.78 -12.04 15.39
CA LYS A 146 -9.53 -12.64 14.92
C LYS A 146 -9.00 -12.05 13.62
N ILE A 147 -9.80 -11.23 12.94
CA ILE A 147 -9.45 -10.62 11.66
C ILE A 147 -9.59 -9.10 11.75
N ASP A 148 -8.64 -8.39 11.16
CA ASP A 148 -8.78 -6.97 10.91
C ASP A 148 -9.45 -6.72 9.55
N LEU A 149 -10.33 -5.74 9.51
CA LEU A 149 -11.12 -5.38 8.35
C LEU A 149 -10.67 -4.03 7.79
N ILE A 150 -10.51 -3.94 6.49
CA ILE A 150 -10.08 -2.74 5.78
C ILE A 150 -11.07 -2.46 4.64
N HIS A 151 -11.53 -1.22 4.57
CA HIS A 151 -12.38 -0.73 3.49
C HIS A 151 -11.57 0.03 2.45
N GLY A 152 -11.57 -0.41 1.18
CA GLY A 152 -11.02 0.34 0.05
C GLY A 152 -12.05 1.27 -0.55
N GLY A 153 -11.74 2.58 -0.67
CA GLY A 153 -12.69 3.60 -1.10
C GLY A 153 -12.37 4.22 -2.47
N HIS A 154 -11.12 4.23 -2.88
CA HIS A 154 -10.64 4.72 -4.19
C HIS A 154 -11.14 6.12 -4.59
N GLY A 155 -11.36 7.02 -3.62
CA GLY A 155 -11.69 8.42 -3.85
C GLY A 155 -13.07 8.70 -4.45
N GLN A 156 -14.05 7.81 -4.29
CA GLN A 156 -15.30 7.87 -5.04
C GLN A 156 -16.38 8.79 -4.45
N CYS A 157 -16.33 9.07 -3.14
CA CYS A 157 -17.38 9.82 -2.46
C CYS A 157 -17.07 11.30 -2.28
N SER A 158 -18.12 12.09 -2.04
CA SER A 158 -18.01 13.36 -1.32
C SER A 158 -17.65 13.09 0.15
N ALA A 159 -17.20 14.10 0.88
CA ALA A 159 -16.90 13.95 2.31
C ALA A 159 -18.16 13.53 3.09
N GLU A 160 -19.30 14.13 2.80
CA GLU A 160 -20.58 13.80 3.41
C GLU A 160 -21.01 12.36 3.08
N GLY A 161 -20.81 11.94 1.82
CA GLY A 161 -21.11 10.58 1.37
C GLY A 161 -20.23 9.54 2.05
N ALA A 162 -18.94 9.82 2.19
CA ALA A 162 -18.00 8.97 2.89
C ALA A 162 -18.37 8.82 4.37
N ILE A 163 -18.71 9.93 5.05
CA ILE A 163 -19.16 9.92 6.46
C ILE A 163 -20.45 9.10 6.60
N ALA A 164 -21.43 9.30 5.70
CA ALA A 164 -22.67 8.54 5.71
C ALA A 164 -22.43 7.02 5.57
N THR A 165 -21.46 6.63 4.72
CA THR A 165 -21.06 5.22 4.57
C THR A 165 -20.35 4.67 5.82
N CYS A 166 -19.51 5.48 6.46
CA CYS A 166 -18.80 5.06 7.67
C CYS A 166 -19.76 4.78 8.84
N LYS A 167 -20.82 5.58 9.01
CA LYS A 167 -21.70 5.49 10.19
C LYS A 167 -22.23 4.09 10.51
N PRO A 168 -22.83 3.34 9.58
CA PRO A 168 -23.34 1.99 9.90
C PRO A 168 -22.22 0.96 10.14
N ILE A 169 -21.00 1.18 9.62
CA ILE A 169 -19.89 0.24 9.74
C ILE A 169 -18.91 0.56 10.89
N GLU A 170 -19.04 1.71 11.57
CA GLU A 170 -18.22 2.06 12.75
C GLU A 170 -18.25 0.98 13.84
N GLN A 171 -19.36 0.27 13.98
CA GLN A 171 -19.55 -0.79 14.97
C GLN A 171 -18.74 -2.08 14.70
N TYR A 172 -18.17 -2.22 13.50
CA TYR A 172 -17.43 -3.44 13.09
C TYR A 172 -15.92 -3.31 13.27
N ASP A 173 -15.43 -2.28 13.94
CA ASP A 173 -14.02 -2.08 14.32
C ASP A 173 -13.07 -2.28 13.13
N LEU A 174 -13.20 -1.43 12.10
CA LEU A 174 -12.34 -1.44 10.94
C LEU A 174 -10.96 -0.89 11.29
N LEU A 175 -9.90 -1.50 10.76
CA LEU A 175 -8.54 -1.02 10.90
C LEU A 175 -8.37 0.35 10.24
N TRP A 176 -8.96 0.57 9.05
CA TRP A 176 -9.16 1.87 8.42
C TRP A 176 -10.17 1.83 7.27
N ILE A 177 -10.61 3.03 6.85
CA ILE A 177 -11.18 3.29 5.53
C ILE A 177 -10.12 3.99 4.68
N GLU A 178 -9.83 3.43 3.48
CA GLU A 178 -8.80 3.92 2.57
C GLU A 178 -9.38 4.81 1.49
N GLU A 179 -8.77 5.98 1.29
CA GLU A 179 -9.19 6.97 0.28
C GLU A 179 -10.71 7.14 0.14
N PRO A 180 -11.42 7.47 1.24
CA PRO A 180 -12.88 7.67 1.16
C PRO A 180 -13.26 8.81 0.20
N VAL A 181 -12.39 9.82 0.06
CA VAL A 181 -12.43 10.89 -0.94
C VAL A 181 -11.07 10.99 -1.63
N ALA A 182 -11.03 11.59 -2.83
CA ALA A 182 -9.76 11.69 -3.57
C ALA A 182 -8.84 12.77 -2.96
N PRO A 183 -7.69 12.42 -2.38
CA PRO A 183 -6.79 13.39 -1.74
C PRO A 183 -6.14 14.33 -2.75
N THR A 184 -6.01 13.89 -4.00
CA THR A 184 -5.50 14.71 -5.12
C THR A 184 -6.45 15.83 -5.51
N VAL A 185 -7.75 15.71 -5.17
CA VAL A 185 -8.76 16.75 -5.40
C VAL A 185 -8.84 17.70 -4.21
N SER A 186 -8.94 17.16 -2.99
CA SER A 186 -9.03 17.99 -1.78
C SER A 186 -8.60 17.25 -0.51
N MET A 187 -7.47 17.67 0.05
CA MET A 187 -7.05 17.19 1.39
C MET A 187 -7.94 17.77 2.51
N ASP A 188 -8.64 18.89 2.28
CA ASP A 188 -9.57 19.46 3.25
C ASP A 188 -10.83 18.61 3.37
N GLU A 189 -11.33 18.08 2.25
CA GLU A 189 -12.44 17.12 2.26
C GLU A 189 -12.05 15.81 2.96
N MET A 190 -10.84 15.33 2.73
CA MET A 190 -10.31 14.16 3.47
C MET A 190 -10.25 14.43 4.98
N ALA A 191 -9.80 15.62 5.38
CA ALA A 191 -9.76 16.02 6.80
C ALA A 191 -11.15 16.09 7.44
N LYS A 192 -12.19 16.50 6.68
CA LYS A 192 -13.59 16.44 7.15
C LYS A 192 -14.02 15.00 7.43
N VAL A 193 -13.68 14.05 6.54
CA VAL A 193 -13.98 12.64 6.76
C VAL A 193 -13.28 12.14 8.01
N ALA A 194 -11.98 12.40 8.14
CA ALA A 194 -11.19 11.98 9.30
C ALA A 194 -11.74 12.54 10.65
N ALA A 195 -12.36 13.72 10.63
CA ALA A 195 -13.02 14.30 11.79
C ALA A 195 -14.48 13.82 11.97
N GLY A 196 -15.09 13.25 10.93
CA GLY A 196 -16.51 12.88 10.89
C GLY A 196 -16.82 11.40 11.19
N THR A 197 -15.80 10.57 11.34
CA THR A 197 -15.94 9.14 11.65
C THR A 197 -14.98 8.70 12.76
N THR A 198 -15.32 7.61 13.45
CA THR A 198 -14.43 6.96 14.42
C THR A 198 -13.49 5.96 13.76
N ILE A 199 -13.74 5.58 12.49
CA ILE A 199 -12.87 4.68 11.73
C ILE A 199 -11.59 5.45 11.35
N PRO A 200 -10.38 4.92 11.62
CA PRO A 200 -9.16 5.54 11.13
C PRO A 200 -9.19 5.73 9.61
N VAL A 201 -8.75 6.90 9.11
CA VAL A 201 -8.64 7.15 7.67
C VAL A 201 -7.21 6.84 7.22
N ALA A 202 -7.07 6.08 6.13
CA ALA A 202 -5.81 5.87 5.44
C ALA A 202 -5.87 6.51 4.05
N THR A 203 -4.75 7.09 3.61
CA THR A 203 -4.62 7.66 2.26
C THR A 203 -3.17 7.88 1.89
N GLY A 204 -2.91 8.15 0.61
CA GLY A 204 -1.59 8.50 0.11
C GLY A 204 -1.14 7.71 -1.12
N GLU A 205 -1.87 6.68 -1.54
CA GLU A 205 -1.48 5.84 -2.70
C GLU A 205 -1.32 6.64 -4.00
N ASN A 206 -2.03 7.78 -4.11
CA ASN A 206 -1.99 8.69 -5.25
C ASN A 206 -1.10 9.94 -5.03
N LEU A 207 -0.43 10.07 -3.89
CA LEU A 207 0.44 11.19 -3.57
C LEU A 207 1.88 10.97 -4.03
N GLN A 208 2.66 12.04 -4.11
CA GLN A 208 4.04 11.99 -4.59
C GLN A 208 5.00 12.74 -3.66
N GLY A 209 5.99 12.02 -3.16
CA GLY A 209 7.11 12.60 -2.43
C GLY A 209 6.74 13.29 -1.10
N LEU A 210 7.75 13.84 -0.47
CA LEU A 210 7.68 14.41 0.88
C LEU A 210 6.70 15.59 0.97
N GLU A 211 6.60 16.41 -0.06
CA GLU A 211 5.78 17.62 -0.05
C GLU A 211 4.28 17.32 0.06
N ASP A 212 3.79 16.33 -0.69
CA ASP A 212 2.38 15.95 -0.63
C ASP A 212 2.05 15.33 0.73
N PHE A 213 2.92 14.45 1.22
CA PHE A 213 2.74 13.84 2.53
C PHE A 213 2.85 14.85 3.68
N SER A 214 3.74 15.85 3.58
CA SER A 214 3.80 16.92 4.57
C SER A 214 2.47 17.69 4.66
N ARG A 215 1.88 18.05 3.51
CA ARG A 215 0.57 18.72 3.47
C ARG A 215 -0.55 17.86 4.05
N LEU A 216 -0.55 16.55 3.74
CA LEU A 216 -1.51 15.58 4.29
C LEU A 216 -1.43 15.51 5.82
N ILE A 217 -0.20 15.41 6.34
CA ILE A 217 0.09 15.32 7.77
C ILE A 217 -0.32 16.61 8.49
N ASP A 218 0.03 17.78 7.94
CA ASP A 218 -0.29 19.08 8.54
C ASP A 218 -1.80 19.31 8.62
N LYS A 219 -2.57 18.82 7.65
CA LYS A 219 -4.03 18.89 7.66
C LYS A 219 -4.71 17.85 8.56
N ARG A 220 -3.95 16.91 9.12
CA ARG A 220 -4.50 15.77 9.88
C ARG A 220 -5.59 15.01 9.11
N ALA A 221 -5.40 14.88 7.80
CA ALA A 221 -6.38 14.30 6.91
C ALA A 221 -6.39 12.76 6.91
N ALA A 222 -5.45 12.13 7.64
CA ALA A 222 -5.39 10.69 7.80
C ALA A 222 -4.73 10.31 9.13
N SER A 223 -4.92 9.08 9.57
CA SER A 223 -4.20 8.45 10.71
C SER A 223 -3.14 7.47 10.21
N VAL A 224 -3.31 6.95 9.00
CA VAL A 224 -2.43 5.97 8.36
C VAL A 224 -2.02 6.48 6.98
N LEU A 225 -0.72 6.43 6.67
CA LEU A 225 -0.18 6.87 5.39
C LEU A 225 0.10 5.67 4.48
N ASN A 226 -0.60 5.59 3.36
CA ASN A 226 -0.36 4.57 2.32
C ASN A 226 0.74 5.04 1.38
N LEU A 227 2.00 4.70 1.68
CA LEU A 227 3.13 5.12 0.86
C LEU A 227 3.13 4.39 -0.49
N PRO A 228 3.07 5.10 -1.64
CA PRO A 228 3.10 4.47 -2.97
C PRO A 228 4.55 4.19 -3.39
N PRO A 229 5.03 2.93 -3.41
CA PRO A 229 6.42 2.62 -3.65
C PRO A 229 7.05 3.29 -4.88
N PRO A 230 6.39 3.35 -6.05
CA PRO A 230 7.00 3.97 -7.23
C PRO A 230 7.05 5.51 -7.16
N ASN A 231 6.19 6.14 -6.35
CA ASN A 231 6.01 7.60 -6.34
C ASN A 231 6.47 8.27 -5.04
N VAL A 232 7.06 7.50 -4.11
CA VAL A 232 7.47 8.03 -2.81
C VAL A 232 8.87 8.69 -2.82
N GLY A 233 9.62 8.56 -3.92
CA GLY A 233 10.97 9.12 -4.04
C GLY A 233 12.10 8.22 -3.54
N GLY A 234 11.82 6.93 -3.31
CA GLY A 234 12.76 5.92 -2.83
C GLY A 234 12.72 5.72 -1.32
N LEU A 235 13.59 4.86 -0.82
CA LEU A 235 13.74 4.59 0.63
C LEU A 235 14.21 5.80 1.40
N THR A 236 15.08 6.61 0.80
CA THR A 236 15.60 7.85 1.38
C THR A 236 14.46 8.82 1.71
N GLU A 237 13.54 9.04 0.77
CA GLU A 237 12.41 9.96 0.96
C GLU A 237 11.30 9.31 1.82
N ALA A 238 11.01 8.04 1.60
CA ALA A 238 10.02 7.29 2.37
C ALA A 238 10.34 7.27 3.87
N ARG A 239 11.62 7.14 4.24
CA ARG A 239 12.06 7.22 5.64
C ARG A 239 11.80 8.60 6.25
N LYS A 240 12.01 9.69 5.50
CA LYS A 240 11.71 11.06 5.96
C LYS A 240 10.22 11.24 6.20
N ILE A 241 9.37 10.71 5.29
CA ILE A 241 7.92 10.73 5.45
C ILE A 241 7.51 9.94 6.70
N ALA A 242 8.05 8.73 6.88
CA ALA A 242 7.77 7.91 8.06
C ALA A 242 8.14 8.63 9.38
N THR A 243 9.30 9.28 9.43
CA THR A 243 9.74 10.06 10.59
C THR A 243 8.84 11.26 10.86
N LEU A 244 8.41 11.97 9.80
CA LEU A 244 7.47 13.09 9.94
C LEU A 244 6.10 12.61 10.46
N ALA A 245 5.59 11.50 9.94
CA ALA A 245 4.36 10.85 10.41
C ALA A 245 4.46 10.43 11.89
N GLU A 246 5.57 9.78 12.28
CA GLU A 246 5.84 9.35 13.65
C GLU A 246 5.76 10.52 14.63
N SER A 247 6.34 11.68 14.28
CA SER A 247 6.32 12.89 15.11
C SER A 247 4.90 13.43 15.37
N ARG A 248 3.91 12.97 14.66
CA ARG A 248 2.49 13.33 14.78
C ARG A 248 1.61 12.17 15.26
N GLY A 249 2.22 11.05 15.68
CA GLY A 249 1.50 9.85 16.12
C GLY A 249 0.80 9.09 15.00
N MET A 250 1.19 9.33 13.73
CA MET A 250 0.63 8.64 12.57
C MET A 250 1.43 7.40 12.23
N GLN A 251 0.76 6.39 11.68
CA GLN A 251 1.37 5.15 11.23
C GLN A 251 1.53 5.14 9.70
N ILE A 252 2.39 4.26 9.21
CA ILE A 252 2.50 3.98 7.78
C ILE A 252 2.02 2.56 7.49
N ALA A 253 1.36 2.41 6.34
CA ALA A 253 0.98 1.14 5.74
C ALA A 253 1.26 1.23 4.23
N PRO A 254 2.46 0.86 3.76
CA PRO A 254 2.80 1.03 2.35
C PRO A 254 1.81 0.28 1.45
N HIS A 255 1.33 1.00 0.43
CA HIS A 255 0.41 0.50 -0.58
C HIS A 255 1.16 -0.33 -1.63
N PHE A 256 0.56 -1.42 -2.10
CA PHE A 256 1.18 -2.22 -3.14
C PHE A 256 0.16 -2.78 -4.16
N PHE A 257 0.08 -2.13 -5.30
CA PHE A 257 -0.70 -2.58 -6.44
C PHE A 257 0.21 -2.78 -7.66
N SER A 258 0.50 -4.02 -8.04
CA SER A 258 1.17 -4.42 -9.30
C SER A 258 2.44 -3.64 -9.72
N TYR A 259 3.11 -2.97 -8.80
CA TYR A 259 4.29 -2.11 -9.09
C TYR A 259 5.59 -2.90 -9.33
N GLY A 260 5.52 -4.22 -9.35
CA GLY A 260 6.67 -5.09 -9.48
C GLY A 260 7.33 -5.44 -8.13
N PRO A 261 7.94 -6.63 -8.03
CA PRO A 261 8.36 -7.20 -6.75
C PRO A 261 9.50 -6.43 -6.07
N LEU A 262 10.35 -5.71 -6.83
CA LEU A 262 11.41 -4.90 -6.24
C LEU A 262 10.87 -3.75 -5.38
N ASN A 263 9.78 -3.11 -5.83
CA ASN A 263 9.13 -2.06 -5.05
C ASN A 263 8.61 -2.60 -3.71
N TRP A 264 8.05 -3.82 -3.72
CA TRP A 264 7.57 -4.47 -2.51
C TRP A 264 8.70 -4.76 -1.53
N VAL A 265 9.77 -5.37 -2.02
CA VAL A 265 10.96 -5.72 -1.22
C VAL A 265 11.61 -4.46 -0.64
N ALA A 266 11.70 -3.37 -1.40
CA ALA A 266 12.19 -2.09 -0.90
C ALA A 266 11.32 -1.58 0.26
N MET A 267 9.99 -1.57 0.11
CA MET A 267 9.10 -1.17 1.21
C MET A 267 9.17 -2.11 2.41
N ALA A 268 9.37 -3.41 2.20
CA ALA A 268 9.60 -4.36 3.29
C ALA A 268 10.87 -4.00 4.07
N ASN A 269 11.96 -3.60 3.41
CA ASN A 269 13.16 -3.09 4.10
C ASN A 269 12.87 -1.82 4.91
N LEU A 270 12.07 -0.88 4.38
CA LEU A 270 11.63 0.28 5.16
C LEU A 270 10.83 -0.16 6.39
N CYS A 271 9.86 -1.06 6.20
CA CYS A 271 9.02 -1.57 7.28
C CYS A 271 9.81 -2.26 8.40
N MET A 272 10.93 -2.88 8.09
CA MET A 272 11.84 -3.45 9.09
C MET A 272 12.61 -2.39 9.87
N ALA A 273 12.80 -1.21 9.30
CA ALA A 273 13.69 -0.18 9.85
C ALA A 273 12.99 0.92 10.65
N VAL A 274 11.69 1.18 10.43
CA VAL A 274 10.98 2.30 11.08
C VAL A 274 9.93 1.79 12.07
N PRO A 275 9.77 2.46 13.25
CA PRO A 275 8.93 1.95 14.33
C PRO A 275 7.42 2.06 14.07
N ASN A 276 6.98 3.08 13.33
CA ASN A 276 5.58 3.43 13.15
C ASN A 276 4.88 2.71 11.97
N VAL A 277 5.32 1.50 11.64
CA VAL A 277 4.64 0.64 10.65
C VAL A 277 3.48 -0.08 11.29
N LEU A 278 2.30 0.05 10.70
CA LEU A 278 1.11 -0.71 11.07
C LEU A 278 1.09 -2.09 10.39
N ILE A 279 1.20 -2.10 9.06
CA ILE A 279 1.05 -3.30 8.23
C ILE A 279 1.53 -2.99 6.80
N LEU A 280 1.82 -4.03 5.99
CA LEU A 280 2.25 -3.89 4.59
C LEU A 280 1.28 -4.63 3.65
N GLU A 281 0.91 -4.01 2.54
CA GLU A 281 0.08 -4.66 1.53
C GLU A 281 0.84 -5.74 0.74
N ALA A 282 0.19 -6.90 0.49
CA ALA A 282 0.85 -8.04 -0.17
C ALA A 282 -0.02 -8.76 -1.23
N ASN A 283 -1.00 -8.09 -1.82
CA ASN A 283 -1.92 -8.72 -2.79
C ASN A 283 -1.25 -9.24 -4.05
N ALA A 284 -0.40 -8.42 -4.66
CA ALA A 284 0.17 -8.71 -5.98
C ALA A 284 1.25 -9.81 -5.98
N LEU A 285 1.59 -10.35 -4.81
CA LEU A 285 2.60 -11.41 -4.66
C LEU A 285 1.97 -12.82 -4.55
N ARG A 286 0.66 -12.91 -4.47
CA ARG A 286 -0.08 -14.18 -4.45
C ARG A 286 -0.48 -14.62 -5.87
N GLU A 287 -0.62 -15.92 -6.10
CA GLU A 287 -1.28 -16.43 -7.30
C GLU A 287 -2.75 -15.98 -7.27
N SER A 288 -3.15 -15.21 -8.29
CA SER A 288 -4.55 -14.88 -8.49
C SER A 288 -5.29 -16.12 -8.94
N THR A 289 -6.26 -16.55 -8.16
CA THR A 289 -7.17 -17.67 -8.54
C THR A 289 -8.26 -17.20 -9.51
N SER A 290 -8.37 -15.89 -9.78
CA SER A 290 -9.41 -15.33 -10.66
C SER A 290 -8.89 -14.09 -11.38
N GLY A 291 -8.56 -14.22 -12.64
CA GLY A 291 -8.18 -13.12 -13.51
C GLY A 291 -7.24 -13.56 -14.64
N PRO A 292 -7.04 -12.72 -15.70
CA PRO A 292 -6.01 -13.00 -16.69
C PRO A 292 -4.71 -13.17 -15.91
N LYS A 293 -3.90 -14.18 -16.26
CA LYS A 293 -2.62 -14.51 -15.65
C LYS A 293 -1.81 -13.23 -15.44
N SER A 294 -2.12 -12.48 -14.38
CA SER A 294 -1.26 -11.42 -13.91
C SER A 294 0.04 -12.13 -13.60
N LEU A 295 1.10 -11.69 -14.21
CA LEU A 295 2.44 -12.19 -13.97
C LEU A 295 2.56 -12.36 -12.46
N ASN A 296 2.72 -13.60 -12.01
CA ASN A 296 3.00 -13.88 -10.61
C ASN A 296 4.29 -13.12 -10.29
N ASN A 297 4.18 -11.94 -9.70
CA ASN A 297 5.30 -11.04 -9.46
C ASN A 297 6.42 -11.72 -8.69
N ASN A 298 6.10 -12.79 -7.97
CA ASN A 298 7.03 -13.57 -7.17
C ASN A 298 8.00 -14.42 -8.01
N GLN A 299 7.64 -14.77 -9.25
CA GLN A 299 8.48 -15.58 -10.14
C GLN A 299 9.73 -14.86 -10.67
N PHE A 300 9.80 -13.52 -10.57
CA PHE A 300 10.94 -12.73 -11.07
C PHE A 300 12.22 -12.88 -10.25
N PHE A 301 12.12 -13.37 -9.02
CA PHE A 301 13.28 -13.63 -8.18
C PHE A 301 13.73 -15.08 -8.30
N LYS A 302 15.04 -15.32 -8.13
CA LYS A 302 15.61 -16.67 -8.05
C LYS A 302 15.00 -17.48 -6.92
N GLU A 303 14.75 -16.81 -5.80
CA GLU A 303 14.06 -17.36 -4.64
C GLU A 303 12.78 -16.54 -4.44
N PRO A 304 11.60 -17.17 -4.52
CA PRO A 304 10.34 -16.45 -4.36
C PRO A 304 10.20 -15.94 -2.92
N ILE A 305 9.52 -14.80 -2.78
CA ILE A 305 9.13 -14.26 -1.48
C ILE A 305 8.18 -15.26 -0.82
N GLN A 306 8.47 -15.64 0.43
CA GLN A 306 7.65 -16.56 1.21
C GLN A 306 6.89 -15.82 2.30
N PHE A 307 5.69 -16.29 2.60
CA PHE A 307 4.85 -15.78 3.68
C PHE A 307 4.49 -16.92 4.62
N ASP A 308 4.52 -16.64 5.92
CA ASP A 308 3.94 -17.50 6.95
C ASP A 308 2.58 -16.90 7.36
N GLY A 309 1.49 -17.41 6.78
CA GLY A 309 0.15 -16.83 6.94
C GLY A 309 0.12 -15.35 6.54
N PHE A 310 -0.15 -14.49 7.49
CA PHE A 310 -0.17 -13.02 7.32
C PHE A 310 1.11 -12.34 7.83
N TYR A 311 2.24 -13.04 7.77
CA TYR A 311 3.54 -12.50 8.14
C TYR A 311 4.59 -12.75 7.05
N PHE A 312 5.50 -11.80 6.96
CA PHE A 312 6.69 -11.87 6.12
C PHE A 312 7.94 -11.72 7.00
N GLU A 313 8.90 -12.62 6.82
CA GLU A 313 10.23 -12.52 7.40
C GLU A 313 11.24 -12.16 6.31
N PRO A 314 12.08 -11.14 6.51
CA PRO A 314 13.08 -10.76 5.53
C PRO A 314 14.16 -11.85 5.40
N SER A 315 14.75 -11.98 4.20
CA SER A 315 15.76 -13.00 3.92
C SER A 315 17.06 -12.84 4.72
N GLY A 316 17.31 -11.67 5.30
CA GLY A 316 18.57 -11.34 5.96
C GLY A 316 19.78 -11.19 5.03
N LYS A 317 19.60 -11.39 3.72
CA LYS A 317 20.68 -11.27 2.73
C LYS A 317 21.07 -9.82 2.47
N PRO A 318 22.33 -9.55 2.06
CA PRO A 318 22.80 -8.21 1.74
C PRO A 318 21.97 -7.49 0.66
N GLY A 319 21.99 -6.17 0.68
CA GLY A 319 21.20 -5.33 -0.21
C GLY A 319 19.72 -5.38 0.13
N LEU A 320 18.87 -5.34 -0.87
CA LEU A 320 17.41 -5.51 -0.70
C LEU A 320 17.01 -6.95 -0.36
N GLY A 321 17.97 -7.90 -0.37
CA GLY A 321 17.76 -9.27 0.09
C GLY A 321 17.28 -10.25 -0.97
N TYR A 322 17.07 -9.82 -2.22
CA TYR A 322 16.58 -10.65 -3.31
C TYR A 322 17.35 -10.42 -4.61
N GLU A 323 17.45 -11.44 -5.44
CA GLU A 323 18.08 -11.39 -6.76
C GLU A 323 17.09 -11.74 -7.86
N TYR A 324 17.09 -10.93 -8.94
CA TYR A 324 16.32 -11.27 -10.14
C TYR A 324 16.81 -12.56 -10.79
N ASP A 325 15.88 -13.36 -11.30
CA ASP A 325 16.20 -14.48 -12.16
C ASP A 325 16.53 -13.94 -13.57
N GLU A 326 17.74 -14.20 -14.04
CA GLU A 326 18.28 -13.71 -15.32
C GLU A 326 17.38 -14.04 -16.53
N LYS A 327 16.61 -15.13 -16.46
CA LYS A 327 15.70 -15.52 -17.56
C LYS A 327 14.59 -14.50 -17.84
N PHE A 328 14.32 -13.59 -16.88
CA PHE A 328 13.33 -12.53 -17.04
C PHE A 328 13.94 -11.19 -17.47
N VAL A 329 15.26 -11.08 -17.58
CA VAL A 329 15.95 -9.87 -18.04
C VAL A 329 15.86 -9.79 -19.56
N VAL A 330 15.04 -8.89 -20.09
CA VAL A 330 14.79 -8.76 -21.52
C VAL A 330 15.93 -8.03 -22.23
N SER A 331 16.50 -6.99 -21.60
CA SER A 331 17.58 -6.21 -22.17
C SER A 331 18.46 -5.58 -21.08
N ARG A 332 19.71 -5.35 -21.39
CA ARG A 332 20.65 -4.59 -20.58
C ARG A 332 21.39 -3.59 -21.45
N GLU A 333 21.42 -2.34 -21.06
CA GLU A 333 22.24 -1.32 -21.66
C GLU A 333 23.41 -0.99 -20.74
N LYS A 334 24.62 -1.06 -21.25
CA LYS A 334 25.79 -0.56 -20.54
C LYS A 334 25.77 0.97 -20.61
N LEU A 335 25.66 1.60 -19.46
CA LEU A 335 25.82 3.04 -19.36
C LEU A 335 27.32 3.36 -19.59
N ALA A 336 27.66 3.86 -20.78
CA ALA A 336 29.02 4.28 -21.12
C ALA A 336 29.30 5.66 -20.52
#